data_3b08869cd325bbf1282e508c754dea09
#
_entry.id   3b08869cd325bbf1282e508c754dea09
#
_cell.length_a   1.000
_cell.length_b   1.000
_cell.length_c   1.000
_cell.angle_alpha   90.00
_cell.angle_beta   90.00
_cell.angle_gamma   90.00
#
_symmetry.space_group_name_H-M   'P 1'
#
loop_
_entity.id
_entity.type
_entity.pdbx_description
1 polymer ?
#
loop_
_entity_poly.entity_id
_entity_poly.type
_entity_poly.pdbx_seq_one_letter_code
_entity_poly.pdbx_strand_id
1 'polypeptide(L)'
;AQMMGAGVAGEDNNAKLKAQLEGLLKAKGYEIVAAPEDCDYAYLHVWPQQNNIVFVQRSMPVIDLVEGYMHEEREVNKSQKKTGNKIEINTLRGIGKIPALAETVHAHGGKVIATFVVCNPWILSNLEPYCDGLTFQYTISPVAMGNALGAQMDVLSGEYNPTGKMSLTMVSSPEVIRITEQEIDGEIREICASPNDVPGYDKDQYIDPAILAKVKGGSYAYCDEDGNYYRSGFGLTY
;
A
#
# COMPACT_ATOMS: atom_id res chain seq x y z
N ALA A 1 26.61 -0.62 -2.98
CA ALA A 1 25.54 -1.56 -3.29
C ALA A 1 24.28 -1.07 -2.57
N GLN A 2 23.52 -0.24 -3.22
CA GLN A 2 22.15 0.09 -2.77
C GLN A 2 21.30 -1.14 -3.11
N MET A 3 21.34 -2.08 -2.24
CA MET A 3 20.32 -3.12 -2.19
C MET A 3 19.01 -2.46 -1.86
N MET A 4 18.01 -2.65 -2.71
CA MET A 4 16.58 -2.52 -2.46
C MET A 4 16.21 -1.71 -1.20
N GLY A 5 16.98 -0.67 -0.97
CA GLY A 5 16.65 0.33 -0.02
C GLY A 5 15.49 1.07 -0.62
N ALA A 6 14.46 1.24 0.13
CA ALA A 6 13.57 2.33 0.03
C ALA A 6 14.39 3.64 0.06
N GLY A 7 15.16 3.88 -0.99
CA GLY A 7 15.68 5.18 -1.25
C GLY A 7 14.46 6.05 -1.48
N VAL A 8 14.30 7.08 -0.68
CA VAL A 8 13.50 8.22 -1.08
C VAL A 8 13.97 8.51 -2.49
N ALA A 9 13.14 8.18 -3.48
CA ALA A 9 13.43 8.53 -4.85
C ALA A 9 13.60 10.06 -4.80
N GLY A 10 14.81 10.54 -5.07
CA GLY A 10 15.05 11.96 -5.05
C GLY A 10 14.09 12.64 -6.02
N GLU A 11 13.83 13.92 -5.86
CA GLU A 11 12.92 14.69 -6.72
C GLU A 11 13.18 14.43 -8.20
N ASP A 12 14.44 14.24 -8.60
CA ASP A 12 14.85 13.85 -9.97
C ASP A 12 14.28 12.51 -10.43
N ASN A 13 14.16 11.52 -9.56
CA ASN A 13 13.62 10.22 -9.93
C ASN A 13 12.10 10.25 -10.08
N ASN A 14 11.40 11.04 -9.27
CA ASN A 14 9.98 11.28 -9.40
C ASN A 14 9.65 12.03 -10.69
N ALA A 15 10.44 13.04 -11.03
CA ALA A 15 10.29 13.78 -12.28
C ALA A 15 10.52 12.89 -13.51
N LYS A 16 11.53 12.01 -13.48
CA LYS A 16 11.78 11.04 -14.55
C LYS A 16 10.65 10.03 -14.68
N LEU A 17 10.15 9.48 -13.56
CA LEU A 17 9.03 8.56 -13.56
C LEU A 17 7.77 9.23 -14.12
N LYS A 18 7.48 10.45 -13.70
CA LYS A 18 6.36 11.24 -14.21
C LYS A 18 6.47 11.44 -15.72
N ALA A 19 7.62 11.89 -16.21
CA ALA A 19 7.84 12.10 -17.64
C ALA A 19 7.69 10.79 -18.46
N GLN A 20 8.14 9.67 -17.91
CA GLN A 20 7.98 8.36 -18.55
C GLN A 20 6.50 7.94 -18.59
N LEU A 21 5.75 8.09 -17.52
CA LEU A 21 4.31 7.81 -17.46
C LEU A 21 3.53 8.69 -18.43
N GLU A 22 3.80 10.00 -18.45
CA GLU A 22 3.17 10.93 -19.41
C GLU A 22 3.48 10.54 -20.86
N GLY A 23 4.70 10.11 -21.15
CA GLY A 23 5.08 9.64 -22.47
C GLY A 23 4.30 8.38 -22.90
N LEU A 24 4.13 7.43 -21.99
CA LEU A 24 3.35 6.21 -22.24
C LEU A 24 1.86 6.52 -22.41
N LEU A 25 1.28 7.39 -21.58
CA LEU A 25 -0.12 7.80 -21.72
C LEU A 25 -0.37 8.51 -23.05
N LYS A 26 0.51 9.44 -23.44
CA LYS A 26 0.43 10.11 -24.75
C LYS A 26 0.51 9.13 -25.92
N ALA A 27 1.37 8.11 -25.82
CA ALA A 27 1.47 7.06 -26.83
C ALA A 27 0.20 6.22 -26.97
N LYS A 28 -0.61 6.15 -25.90
CA LYS A 28 -1.96 5.54 -25.89
C LYS A 28 -3.08 6.49 -26.32
N GLY A 29 -2.75 7.72 -26.71
CA GLY A 29 -3.71 8.71 -27.19
C GLY A 29 -4.35 9.58 -26.09
N TYR A 30 -3.88 9.51 -24.86
CA TYR A 30 -4.35 10.38 -23.79
C TYR A 30 -3.71 11.77 -23.88
N GLU A 31 -4.50 12.81 -23.64
CA GLU A 31 -4.02 14.16 -23.44
C GLU A 31 -3.68 14.37 -21.95
N ILE A 32 -2.57 15.04 -21.67
CA ILE A 32 -2.17 15.36 -20.29
C ILE A 32 -2.61 16.79 -19.99
N VAL A 33 -3.52 16.92 -19.05
CA VAL A 33 -4.01 18.21 -18.55
C VAL A 33 -3.31 18.60 -17.25
N ALA A 34 -3.30 19.88 -16.93
CA ALA A 34 -2.56 20.42 -15.79
C ALA A 34 -3.41 20.46 -14.51
N ALA A 35 -4.71 20.64 -14.64
CA ALA A 35 -5.62 20.85 -13.52
C ALA A 35 -6.54 19.63 -13.31
N PRO A 36 -6.77 19.19 -12.07
CA PRO A 36 -7.61 18.03 -11.79
C PRO A 36 -9.06 18.20 -12.20
N GLU A 37 -9.57 19.43 -12.24
CA GLU A 37 -10.92 19.77 -12.71
C GLU A 37 -11.14 19.57 -14.21
N ASP A 38 -10.06 19.50 -14.98
CA ASP A 38 -10.09 19.36 -16.45
C ASP A 38 -9.90 17.89 -16.91
N CYS A 39 -9.69 16.96 -15.97
CA CYS A 39 -9.35 15.59 -16.34
C CYS A 39 -10.54 14.64 -16.31
N ASP A 40 -10.61 13.75 -17.31
CA ASP A 40 -11.52 12.59 -17.27
C ASP A 40 -10.99 11.50 -16.34
N TYR A 41 -9.67 11.38 -16.22
CA TYR A 41 -8.99 10.40 -15.38
C TYR A 41 -7.80 11.03 -14.66
N ALA A 42 -7.81 10.97 -13.32
CA ALA A 42 -6.62 11.23 -12.51
C ALA A 42 -5.88 9.91 -12.26
N TYR A 43 -4.66 9.78 -12.79
CA TYR A 43 -3.85 8.59 -12.60
C TYR A 43 -2.84 8.77 -11.47
N LEU A 44 -2.90 7.89 -10.47
CA LEU A 44 -2.00 7.85 -9.33
C LEU A 44 -1.06 6.65 -9.43
N HIS A 45 0.25 6.88 -9.49
CA HIS A 45 1.24 5.83 -9.33
C HIS A 45 1.76 5.83 -7.89
N VAL A 46 1.28 4.88 -7.10
CA VAL A 46 1.48 4.82 -5.65
C VAL A 46 2.55 3.79 -5.32
N TRP A 47 3.68 4.26 -4.82
CA TRP A 47 4.79 3.39 -4.39
C TRP A 47 5.16 3.70 -2.94
N PRO A 48 4.52 3.03 -1.98
CA PRO A 48 4.83 3.24 -0.57
C PRO A 48 6.26 2.82 -0.25
N GLN A 49 6.88 3.58 0.64
CA GLN A 49 8.24 3.33 1.10
C GLN A 49 8.20 2.61 2.43
N GLN A 50 8.85 1.45 2.50
CA GLN A 50 9.13 0.85 3.79
C GLN A 50 10.20 1.68 4.51
N ASN A 51 9.95 1.96 5.77
CA ASN A 51 10.99 2.50 6.62
C ASN A 51 12.08 1.46 6.84
N ASN A 52 13.33 1.92 6.91
CA ASN A 52 14.48 1.09 7.29
C ASN A 52 14.35 0.43 8.66
N ILE A 53 13.38 0.85 9.46
CA ILE A 53 13.04 0.28 10.76
C ILE A 53 12.89 -1.25 10.72
N VAL A 54 12.30 -1.79 9.65
CA VAL A 54 12.07 -3.23 9.51
C VAL A 54 13.37 -4.03 9.48
N PHE A 55 14.36 -3.52 8.78
CA PHE A 55 15.64 -4.25 8.58
C PHE A 55 16.70 -3.91 9.62
N VAL A 56 16.71 -2.68 10.09
CA VAL A 56 17.75 -2.18 10.98
C VAL A 56 17.35 -2.30 12.44
N GLN A 57 16.12 -2.02 12.79
CA GLN A 57 15.67 -1.95 14.19
C GLN A 57 14.80 -3.13 14.63
N ARG A 58 14.52 -4.09 13.74
CA ARG A 58 13.68 -5.27 14.02
C ARG A 58 12.34 -4.94 14.69
N SER A 59 11.90 -3.71 14.54
CA SER A 59 10.57 -3.29 14.99
C SER A 59 9.54 -3.64 13.92
N MET A 60 8.28 -3.67 14.33
CA MET A 60 7.18 -3.86 13.36
C MET A 60 7.20 -2.79 12.29
N PRO A 61 7.04 -3.15 11.02
CA PRO A 61 6.87 -2.17 9.98
C PRO A 61 5.57 -1.38 10.24
N VAL A 62 5.63 -0.09 10.02
CA VAL A 62 4.39 0.68 9.85
C VAL A 62 3.86 0.36 8.47
N ILE A 63 2.72 -0.30 8.42
CA ILE A 63 2.04 -0.70 7.18
C ILE A 63 0.86 0.20 6.83
N ASP A 64 0.66 1.26 7.60
CA ASP A 64 -0.25 2.35 7.27
C ASP A 64 0.36 3.25 6.20
N LEU A 65 -0.50 3.79 5.33
CA LEU A 65 -0.12 4.83 4.38
C LEU A 65 -0.18 6.18 5.09
N VAL A 66 0.98 6.68 5.53
CA VAL A 66 1.07 7.87 6.38
C VAL A 66 2.19 8.81 5.94
N GLU A 67 2.00 10.09 6.29
CA GLU A 67 3.00 11.15 6.22
C GLU A 67 3.04 11.88 7.56
N GLY A 68 4.24 12.15 8.07
CA GLY A 68 4.43 12.84 9.34
C GLY A 68 4.01 12.02 10.57
N TYR A 69 3.91 10.72 10.46
CA TYR A 69 3.51 9.88 11.58
C TYR A 69 4.66 9.72 12.60
N MET A 70 4.41 10.08 13.84
CA MET A 70 5.37 9.94 14.93
C MET A 70 5.29 8.56 15.56
N HIS A 71 6.23 7.71 15.21
CA HIS A 71 6.34 6.35 15.74
C HIS A 71 7.30 6.28 16.92
N GLU A 72 6.94 5.53 17.95
CA GLU A 72 7.82 5.29 19.09
C GLU A 72 8.86 4.22 18.76
N GLU A 73 10.13 4.62 18.84
CA GLU A 73 11.25 3.73 18.55
C GLU A 73 11.34 2.59 19.56
N ARG A 74 11.67 1.39 19.09
CA ARG A 74 11.93 0.22 19.92
C ARG A 74 13.41 -0.16 19.86
N GLU A 75 13.90 -0.80 20.91
CA GLU A 75 15.26 -1.30 20.94
C GLU A 75 15.50 -2.36 19.85
N VAL A 76 16.68 -2.30 19.22
CA VAL A 76 17.10 -3.23 18.16
C VAL A 76 17.39 -4.65 18.67
N ASN A 77 17.45 -4.82 19.97
CA ASN A 77 17.76 -6.09 20.61
C ASN A 77 16.50 -6.97 20.79
N LYS A 78 16.70 -8.15 21.37
CA LYS A 78 15.63 -9.12 21.61
C LYS A 78 14.49 -8.62 22.49
N SER A 79 14.71 -7.54 23.25
CA SER A 79 13.72 -7.05 24.21
C SER A 79 12.57 -6.28 23.53
N GLN A 80 12.82 -5.65 22.39
CA GLN A 80 11.83 -4.81 21.70
C GLN A 80 11.21 -3.71 22.61
N LYS A 81 11.92 -3.31 23.65
CA LYS A 81 11.43 -2.29 24.59
C LYS A 81 11.30 -0.95 23.89
N LYS A 82 10.26 -0.22 24.24
CA LYS A 82 10.10 1.17 23.83
C LYS A 82 11.20 2.02 24.43
N THR A 83 11.86 2.81 23.58
CA THR A 83 12.99 3.68 24.02
C THR A 83 12.52 5.02 24.58
N GLY A 84 11.25 5.38 24.34
CA GLY A 84 10.72 6.72 24.60
C GLY A 84 11.05 7.74 23.51
N ASN A 85 11.97 7.43 22.59
CA ASN A 85 12.26 8.27 21.45
C ASN A 85 11.16 8.15 20.41
N LYS A 86 10.90 9.23 19.68
CA LYS A 86 9.95 9.24 18.56
C LYS A 86 10.70 9.53 17.27
N ILE A 87 10.36 8.79 16.23
CA ILE A 87 10.85 8.99 14.87
C ILE A 87 9.68 9.30 13.96
N GLU A 88 9.91 10.21 13.02
CA GLU A 88 8.92 10.52 11.99
C GLU A 88 8.95 9.47 10.88
N ILE A 89 7.77 8.99 10.53
CA ILE A 89 7.58 7.99 9.49
C ILE A 89 6.75 8.56 8.37
N ASN A 90 7.26 8.40 7.16
CA ASN A 90 6.62 8.79 5.91
C ASN A 90 6.61 7.57 4.98
N THR A 91 5.55 6.78 5.03
CA THR A 91 5.40 5.63 4.13
C THR A 91 4.90 6.06 2.75
N LEU A 92 4.08 7.09 2.68
CA LEU A 92 3.60 7.68 1.43
C LEU A 92 3.45 9.19 1.56
N ARG A 93 4.38 9.93 0.96
CA ARG A 93 4.31 11.39 0.91
C ARG A 93 3.15 11.84 0.03
N GLY A 94 2.43 12.85 0.47
CA GLY A 94 1.27 13.41 -0.23
C GLY A 94 -0.02 12.60 -0.06
N ILE A 95 -0.04 11.56 0.78
CA ILE A 95 -1.27 10.76 1.03
C ILE A 95 -2.43 11.65 1.48
N GLY A 96 -2.18 12.63 2.32
CA GLY A 96 -3.21 13.55 2.81
C GLY A 96 -3.83 14.47 1.73
N LYS A 97 -3.26 14.50 0.52
CA LYS A 97 -3.81 15.28 -0.61
C LYS A 97 -4.79 14.49 -1.46
N ILE A 98 -4.79 13.17 -1.35
CA ILE A 98 -5.61 12.29 -2.19
C ILE A 98 -7.10 12.54 -2.00
N PRO A 99 -7.65 12.70 -0.78
CA PRO A 99 -9.07 12.97 -0.60
C PRO A 99 -9.54 14.23 -1.35
N ALA A 100 -8.83 15.34 -1.21
CA ALA A 100 -9.19 16.58 -1.89
C ALA A 100 -9.04 16.49 -3.42
N LEU A 101 -8.04 15.77 -3.90
CA LEU A 101 -7.88 15.48 -5.33
C LEU A 101 -9.08 14.68 -5.85
N ALA A 102 -9.45 13.60 -5.17
CA ALA A 102 -10.57 12.75 -5.56
C ALA A 102 -11.89 13.54 -5.56
N GLU A 103 -12.14 14.33 -4.52
CA GLU A 103 -13.31 15.20 -4.45
C GLU A 103 -13.40 16.15 -5.65
N THR A 104 -12.28 16.79 -6.01
CA THR A 104 -12.23 17.70 -7.17
C THR A 104 -12.51 16.96 -8.47
N VAL A 105 -11.85 15.83 -8.71
CA VAL A 105 -12.02 15.02 -9.92
C VAL A 105 -13.47 14.53 -10.05
N HIS A 106 -14.02 13.96 -8.99
CA HIS A 106 -15.40 13.44 -8.97
C HIS A 106 -16.43 14.54 -9.16
N ALA A 107 -16.23 15.73 -8.56
CA ALA A 107 -17.15 16.87 -8.74
C ALA A 107 -17.29 17.31 -10.21
N HIS A 108 -16.28 17.03 -11.04
CA HIS A 108 -16.29 17.34 -12.47
C HIS A 108 -16.57 16.12 -13.36
N GLY A 109 -16.97 14.99 -12.75
CA GLY A 109 -17.37 13.77 -13.47
C GLY A 109 -16.21 12.87 -13.89
N GLY A 110 -14.98 13.21 -13.49
CA GLY A 110 -13.79 12.40 -13.71
C GLY A 110 -13.68 11.19 -12.78
N LYS A 111 -12.66 10.36 -12.99
CA LYS A 111 -12.40 9.14 -12.25
C LYS A 111 -10.96 9.12 -11.71
N VAL A 112 -10.77 8.54 -10.54
CA VAL A 112 -9.44 8.35 -9.95
C VAL A 112 -9.01 6.90 -10.10
N ILE A 113 -7.91 6.68 -10.79
CA ILE A 113 -7.33 5.35 -11.04
C ILE A 113 -5.96 5.29 -10.39
N ALA A 114 -5.72 4.28 -9.58
CA ALA A 114 -4.42 4.10 -8.93
C ALA A 114 -3.75 2.78 -9.32
N THR A 115 -2.43 2.83 -9.53
CA THR A 115 -1.57 1.66 -9.53
C THR A 115 -0.77 1.66 -8.24
N PHE A 116 -0.95 0.62 -7.46
CA PHE A 116 -0.29 0.43 -6.18
C PHE A 116 0.86 -0.55 -6.32
N VAL A 117 2.08 -0.08 -6.13
CA VAL A 117 3.29 -0.91 -6.19
C VAL A 117 3.47 -1.64 -4.86
N VAL A 118 3.39 -2.97 -4.91
CA VAL A 118 3.33 -3.82 -3.73
C VAL A 118 4.62 -4.61 -3.55
N CYS A 119 5.19 -4.56 -2.35
CA CYS A 119 6.26 -5.44 -1.91
C CYS A 119 5.94 -6.15 -0.59
N ASN A 120 4.92 -5.68 0.13
CA ASN A 120 4.39 -6.24 1.37
C ASN A 120 2.92 -5.84 1.53
N PRO A 121 2.18 -6.46 2.46
CA PRO A 121 0.83 -6.01 2.81
C PRO A 121 0.81 -4.58 3.34
N TRP A 122 -0.23 -3.85 2.98
CA TRP A 122 -0.51 -2.48 3.42
C TRP A 122 -1.94 -2.35 3.88
N ILE A 123 -2.21 -1.32 4.68
CA ILE A 123 -3.57 -0.90 5.04
C ILE A 123 -4.01 0.14 4.03
N LEU A 124 -5.10 -0.13 3.30
CA LEU A 124 -5.53 0.66 2.16
C LEU A 124 -6.56 1.74 2.49
N SER A 125 -7.03 1.81 3.74
CA SER A 125 -8.12 2.69 4.16
C SER A 125 -7.94 4.18 3.85
N ASN A 126 -6.69 4.63 3.68
CA ASN A 126 -6.36 6.02 3.33
C ASN A 126 -6.21 6.24 1.81
N LEU A 127 -6.37 5.21 0.99
CA LEU A 127 -6.20 5.29 -0.46
C LEU A 127 -7.41 4.75 -1.23
N GLU A 128 -7.77 3.49 -0.96
CA GLU A 128 -8.77 2.75 -1.74
C GLU A 128 -10.13 3.46 -1.83
N PRO A 129 -10.70 4.03 -0.76
CA PRO A 129 -12.00 4.67 -0.81
C PRO A 129 -12.07 5.90 -1.75
N TYR A 130 -10.92 6.39 -2.17
CA TYR A 130 -10.81 7.56 -3.06
C TYR A 130 -10.54 7.17 -4.51
N CYS A 131 -10.45 5.87 -4.81
CA CYS A 131 -10.13 5.35 -6.13
C CYS A 131 -11.34 4.66 -6.75
N ASP A 132 -11.68 5.02 -7.99
CA ASP A 132 -12.67 4.29 -8.81
C ASP A 132 -12.11 3.00 -9.39
N GLY A 133 -10.79 2.90 -9.47
CA GLY A 133 -10.08 1.70 -9.89
C GLY A 133 -8.71 1.59 -9.23
N LEU A 134 -8.39 0.40 -8.74
CA LEU A 134 -7.14 0.12 -8.07
C LEU A 134 -6.50 -1.14 -8.66
N THR A 135 -5.31 -0.99 -9.19
CA THR A 135 -4.50 -2.09 -9.72
C THR A 135 -3.27 -2.31 -8.84
N PHE A 136 -2.84 -3.56 -8.72
CA PHE A 136 -1.67 -3.93 -7.94
C PHE A 136 -0.54 -4.36 -8.87
N GLN A 137 0.61 -3.71 -8.70
CA GLN A 137 1.84 -4.04 -9.41
C GLN A 137 2.84 -4.59 -8.41
N TYR A 138 3.26 -5.83 -8.58
CA TYR A 138 4.32 -6.39 -7.76
C TYR A 138 5.68 -5.93 -8.27
N THR A 139 6.48 -5.35 -7.38
CA THR A 139 7.81 -4.85 -7.72
C THR A 139 8.72 -6.02 -8.06
N ILE A 140 9.31 -5.96 -9.25
CA ILE A 140 10.19 -7.03 -9.70
C ILE A 140 11.65 -6.55 -9.65
N SER A 141 11.99 -5.56 -10.44
CA SER A 141 13.33 -5.05 -10.56
C SER A 141 13.30 -3.63 -11.15
N PRO A 142 14.21 -2.74 -10.72
CA PRO A 142 14.35 -1.44 -11.35
C PRO A 142 14.62 -1.53 -12.87
N VAL A 143 15.27 -2.59 -13.31
CA VAL A 143 15.57 -2.82 -14.75
C VAL A 143 14.32 -3.19 -15.54
N ALA A 144 13.37 -3.90 -14.91
CA ALA A 144 12.11 -4.30 -15.54
C ALA A 144 11.02 -3.23 -15.45
N MET A 145 11.26 -2.13 -14.76
CA MET A 145 10.24 -1.11 -14.45
C MET A 145 9.64 -0.51 -15.72
N GLY A 146 10.45 -0.21 -16.74
CA GLY A 146 9.95 0.34 -18.01
C GLY A 146 8.94 -0.57 -18.70
N ASN A 147 9.20 -1.87 -18.73
CA ASN A 147 8.29 -2.87 -19.29
C ASN A 147 7.04 -3.04 -18.41
N ALA A 148 7.19 -3.01 -17.09
CA ALA A 148 6.09 -3.09 -16.16
C ALA A 148 5.13 -1.90 -16.29
N LEU A 149 5.64 -0.69 -16.48
CA LEU A 149 4.82 0.50 -16.74
C LEU A 149 4.07 0.40 -18.08
N GLY A 150 4.72 -0.12 -19.12
CA GLY A 150 4.06 -0.36 -20.41
C GLY A 150 2.89 -1.33 -20.28
N ALA A 151 3.12 -2.49 -19.69
CA ALA A 151 2.07 -3.49 -19.43
C ALA A 151 0.93 -2.93 -18.55
N GLN A 152 1.27 -2.08 -17.57
CA GLN A 152 0.27 -1.39 -16.75
C GLN A 152 -0.61 -0.45 -17.57
N MET A 153 -0.02 0.27 -18.53
CA MET A 153 -0.78 1.14 -19.43
C MET A 153 -1.68 0.33 -20.39
N ASP A 154 -1.26 -0.87 -20.80
CA ASP A 154 -2.10 -1.77 -21.61
C ASP A 154 -3.35 -2.25 -20.83
N VAL A 155 -3.19 -2.53 -19.53
CA VAL A 155 -4.32 -2.82 -18.63
C VAL A 155 -5.23 -1.61 -18.51
N LEU A 156 -4.69 -0.43 -18.18
CA LEU A 156 -5.48 0.78 -17.94
C LEU A 156 -6.21 1.27 -19.19
N SER A 157 -5.64 1.06 -20.38
CA SER A 157 -6.30 1.41 -21.66
C SER A 157 -7.31 0.36 -22.14
N GLY A 158 -7.44 -0.77 -21.44
CA GLY A 158 -8.31 -1.87 -21.83
C GLY A 158 -7.77 -2.73 -22.97
N GLU A 159 -6.53 -2.51 -23.41
CA GLU A 159 -5.88 -3.35 -24.43
C GLU A 159 -5.57 -4.76 -23.92
N TYR A 160 -5.40 -4.89 -22.63
CA TYR A 160 -5.18 -6.16 -21.96
C TYR A 160 -6.10 -6.35 -20.76
N ASN A 161 -6.93 -7.40 -20.78
CA ASN A 161 -7.77 -7.77 -19.65
C ASN A 161 -6.93 -8.49 -18.58
N PRO A 162 -6.78 -7.92 -17.38
CA PRO A 162 -5.96 -8.53 -16.34
C PRO A 162 -6.59 -9.86 -15.86
N THR A 163 -5.78 -10.89 -15.79
CA THR A 163 -6.13 -12.21 -15.24
C THR A 163 -5.39 -12.52 -13.95
N GLY A 164 -4.47 -11.64 -13.59
CA GLY A 164 -3.67 -11.76 -12.37
C GLY A 164 -4.52 -11.69 -11.12
N LYS A 165 -4.11 -12.43 -10.10
CA LYS A 165 -4.71 -12.43 -8.77
C LYS A 165 -3.71 -11.95 -7.75
N MET A 166 -4.19 -11.36 -6.66
CA MET A 166 -3.34 -10.92 -5.56
C MET A 166 -2.58 -12.11 -4.97
N SER A 167 -1.28 -11.96 -4.78
CA SER A 167 -0.43 -13.00 -4.19
C SER A 167 -0.36 -12.90 -2.66
N LEU A 168 -0.88 -11.83 -2.09
CA LEU A 168 -0.91 -11.59 -0.65
C LEU A 168 -2.18 -10.82 -0.26
N THR A 169 -2.57 -10.93 1.00
CA THR A 169 -3.73 -10.23 1.55
C THR A 169 -3.34 -8.84 2.02
N MET A 170 -4.13 -7.83 1.67
CA MET A 170 -4.06 -6.51 2.29
C MET A 170 -4.74 -6.56 3.66
N VAL A 171 -4.13 -5.91 4.65
CA VAL A 171 -4.53 -6.02 6.06
C VAL A 171 -5.57 -4.96 6.39
N SER A 172 -6.57 -5.34 7.18
CA SER A 172 -7.68 -4.45 7.55
C SER A 172 -7.25 -3.36 8.55
N SER A 173 -6.34 -3.66 9.47
CA SER A 173 -5.92 -2.74 10.53
C SER A 173 -4.61 -3.19 11.19
N PRO A 174 -3.85 -2.30 11.84
CA PRO A 174 -2.66 -2.70 12.61
C PRO A 174 -2.96 -3.66 13.75
N GLU A 175 -4.14 -3.58 14.32
CA GLU A 175 -4.54 -4.39 15.48
C GLU A 175 -4.65 -5.87 15.13
N VAL A 176 -5.05 -6.21 13.91
CA VAL A 176 -5.22 -7.61 13.49
C VAL A 176 -3.89 -8.35 13.27
N ILE A 177 -2.78 -7.64 13.19
CA ILE A 177 -1.44 -8.25 13.10
C ILE A 177 -0.78 -8.43 14.47
N ARG A 178 -1.35 -7.89 15.53
CA ARG A 178 -0.93 -8.14 16.91
C ARG A 178 -1.58 -9.43 17.40
N ILE A 179 -0.77 -10.40 17.77
CA ILE A 179 -1.32 -11.69 18.20
C ILE A 179 -1.62 -11.66 19.69
N THR A 180 -0.64 -11.42 20.52
CA THR A 180 -0.77 -11.50 21.98
C THR A 180 0.45 -10.92 22.69
N GLU A 181 0.28 -10.63 23.97
CA GLU A 181 1.39 -10.52 24.91
C GLU A 181 1.88 -11.93 25.26
N GLN A 182 3.15 -12.20 25.07
CA GLN A 182 3.80 -13.45 25.50
C GLN A 182 4.93 -13.14 26.47
N GLU A 183 5.03 -13.97 27.51
CA GLU A 183 6.19 -13.94 28.40
C GLU A 183 7.37 -14.67 27.73
N ILE A 184 8.44 -13.91 27.45
CA ILE A 184 9.69 -14.43 26.89
C ILE A 184 10.83 -13.97 27.78
N ASP A 185 11.57 -14.93 28.34
CA ASP A 185 12.69 -14.67 29.25
C ASP A 185 12.26 -13.82 30.50
N GLY A 186 11.04 -14.03 31.00
CA GLY A 186 10.50 -13.30 32.15
C GLY A 186 9.99 -11.90 31.84
N GLU A 187 9.89 -11.53 30.58
CA GLU A 187 9.36 -10.24 30.13
C GLU A 187 8.14 -10.43 29.22
N ILE A 188 7.10 -9.64 29.45
CA ILE A 188 5.92 -9.61 28.57
C ILE A 188 6.27 -8.85 27.29
N ARG A 189 6.12 -9.52 26.17
CA ARG A 189 6.38 -8.95 24.83
C ARG A 189 5.16 -9.04 23.94
N GLU A 190 4.90 -7.97 23.22
CA GLU A 190 3.92 -8.00 22.12
C GLU A 190 4.51 -8.80 20.96
N ILE A 191 3.86 -9.89 20.60
CA ILE A 191 4.21 -10.69 19.41
C ILE A 191 3.17 -10.41 18.34
N CYS A 192 3.67 -10.10 17.16
CA CYS A 192 2.84 -9.79 16.02
C CYS A 192 2.72 -10.99 15.07
N ALA A 193 1.53 -11.19 14.54
CA ALA A 193 1.32 -12.10 13.43
C ALA A 193 2.08 -11.61 12.21
N SER A 194 2.55 -12.54 11.39
CA SER A 194 3.01 -12.21 10.06
C SER A 194 1.86 -11.57 9.28
N PRO A 195 2.05 -10.43 8.61
CA PRO A 195 1.04 -9.86 7.74
C PRO A 195 0.84 -10.70 6.46
N ASN A 196 1.67 -11.69 6.19
CA ASN A 196 1.59 -12.53 5.01
C ASN A 196 0.62 -13.68 5.21
N ASP A 197 -0.12 -14.02 4.16
CA ASP A 197 -0.94 -15.22 4.13
C ASP A 197 -0.08 -16.48 4.01
N VAL A 198 -0.58 -17.54 4.64
CA VAL A 198 -0.13 -18.89 4.41
C VAL A 198 -1.27 -19.63 3.72
N PRO A 199 -1.07 -20.23 2.54
CA PRO A 199 -2.13 -20.96 1.85
C PRO A 199 -2.78 -22.00 2.75
N GLY A 200 -4.11 -21.99 2.78
CA GLY A 200 -4.90 -22.89 3.64
C GLY A 200 -5.00 -22.48 5.11
N TYR A 201 -4.44 -21.34 5.49
CA TYR A 201 -4.52 -20.81 6.85
C TYR A 201 -5.51 -19.65 6.93
N ASP A 202 -6.59 -19.86 7.64
CA ASP A 202 -7.58 -18.79 7.90
C ASP A 202 -7.21 -18.03 9.17
N LYS A 203 -6.62 -16.87 9.01
CA LYS A 203 -6.16 -16.03 10.14
C LYS A 203 -7.29 -15.52 11.01
N ASP A 204 -8.49 -15.36 10.48
CA ASP A 204 -9.64 -14.88 11.23
C ASP A 204 -9.98 -15.80 12.42
N GLN A 205 -9.66 -17.09 12.33
CA GLN A 205 -9.88 -18.06 13.41
C GLN A 205 -8.95 -17.87 14.61
N TYR A 206 -7.87 -17.12 14.46
CA TYR A 206 -6.81 -16.97 15.47
C TYR A 206 -6.72 -15.54 16.01
N ILE A 207 -7.57 -14.64 15.53
CA ILE A 207 -7.64 -13.25 15.98
C ILE A 207 -8.78 -13.14 16.98
N ASP A 208 -8.56 -12.37 18.06
CA ASP A 208 -9.60 -12.10 19.04
C ASP A 208 -10.86 -11.53 18.36
N PRO A 209 -12.03 -12.17 18.50
CA PRO A 209 -13.27 -11.68 17.93
C PRO A 209 -13.60 -10.23 18.31
N ALA A 210 -13.15 -9.76 19.47
CA ALA A 210 -13.33 -8.37 19.88
C ALA A 210 -12.48 -7.39 19.05
N ILE A 211 -11.36 -7.84 18.48
CA ILE A 211 -10.56 -7.07 17.52
C ILE A 211 -11.25 -7.08 16.16
N LEU A 212 -11.64 -8.25 15.67
CA LEU A 212 -12.34 -8.38 14.39
C LEU A 212 -13.64 -7.58 14.33
N ALA A 213 -14.38 -7.51 15.44
CA ALA A 213 -15.61 -6.72 15.53
C ALA A 213 -15.41 -5.21 15.33
N LYS A 214 -14.18 -4.71 15.44
CA LYS A 214 -13.84 -3.29 15.27
C LYS A 214 -13.40 -2.93 13.86
N VAL A 215 -13.11 -3.93 13.01
CA VAL A 215 -12.66 -3.70 11.65
C VAL A 215 -13.80 -3.94 10.67
N LYS A 216 -13.80 -3.18 9.59
CA LYS A 216 -14.79 -3.34 8.53
C LYS A 216 -14.70 -4.75 7.93
N GLY A 217 -15.85 -5.37 7.72
CA GLY A 217 -15.93 -6.75 7.22
C GLY A 217 -15.60 -7.82 8.25
N GLY A 218 -15.20 -7.47 9.49
CA GLY A 218 -14.93 -8.43 10.56
C GLY A 218 -13.84 -9.44 10.26
N SER A 219 -12.82 -9.05 9.49
CA SER A 219 -11.79 -9.95 9.00
C SER A 219 -10.38 -9.34 9.11
N TYR A 220 -9.38 -10.22 9.12
CA TYR A 220 -7.98 -9.87 8.92
C TYR A 220 -7.76 -9.11 7.60
N ALA A 221 -8.47 -9.49 6.55
CA ALA A 221 -8.35 -8.89 5.24
C ALA A 221 -9.07 -7.55 5.17
N TYR A 222 -8.46 -6.58 4.49
CA TYR A 222 -9.12 -5.33 4.13
C TYR A 222 -10.41 -5.61 3.35
N CYS A 223 -11.48 -4.88 3.69
CA CYS A 223 -12.78 -4.97 3.04
C CYS A 223 -13.19 -3.58 2.54
N ASP A 224 -13.52 -3.44 1.25
CA ASP A 224 -13.99 -2.19 0.65
C ASP A 224 -15.47 -1.89 0.95
N GLU A 225 -16.01 -0.82 0.37
CA GLU A 225 -17.42 -0.42 0.56
C GLU A 225 -18.40 -1.40 -0.09
N ASP A 226 -17.97 -2.10 -1.14
CA ASP A 226 -18.78 -3.07 -1.87
C ASP A 226 -18.76 -4.47 -1.24
N GLY A 227 -17.97 -4.66 -0.16
CA GLY A 227 -17.85 -5.93 0.54
C GLY A 227 -16.82 -6.88 -0.07
N ASN A 228 -15.95 -6.40 -0.94
CA ASN A 228 -14.85 -7.21 -1.48
C ASN A 228 -13.70 -7.31 -0.48
N TYR A 229 -13.22 -8.50 -0.24
CA TYR A 229 -12.05 -8.76 0.60
C TYR A 229 -10.79 -8.86 -0.24
N TYR A 230 -9.81 -8.03 0.06
CA TYR A 230 -8.53 -7.99 -0.63
C TYR A 230 -7.59 -9.09 -0.14
N ARG A 231 -8.03 -10.34 -0.32
CA ARG A 231 -7.30 -11.56 0.07
C ARG A 231 -6.38 -12.04 -1.06
N SER A 232 -5.38 -12.84 -0.70
CA SER A 232 -4.65 -13.65 -1.70
C SER A 232 -5.64 -14.42 -2.57
N GLY A 233 -5.45 -14.39 -3.87
CA GLY A 233 -6.38 -14.96 -4.85
C GLY A 233 -7.50 -14.01 -5.33
N PHE A 234 -7.68 -12.85 -4.68
CA PHE A 234 -8.64 -11.85 -5.15
C PHE A 234 -8.15 -11.14 -6.42
N GLY A 235 -9.07 -10.75 -7.26
CA GLY A 235 -8.82 -9.93 -8.44
C GLY A 235 -10.03 -9.95 -9.37
N LEU A 236 -10.37 -8.76 -9.85
CA LEU A 236 -11.42 -8.54 -10.82
C LEU A 236 -10.88 -8.69 -12.24
N THR A 237 -11.78 -8.88 -13.19
CA THR A 237 -11.53 -8.88 -14.64
C THR A 237 -12.60 -7.98 -15.27
N TYR A 238 -12.32 -7.43 -16.45
CA TYR A 238 -13.34 -6.72 -17.21
C TYR A 238 -14.44 -7.66 -17.68
#